data_724a66b0c32f6fd5aa449d6dc86697c1
#
_entry.id   724a66b0c32f6fd5aa449d6dc86697c1
#
_cell.length_a   1.000
_cell.length_b   1.000
_cell.length_c   1.000
_cell.angle_alpha   90.00
_cell.angle_beta   90.00
_cell.angle_gamma   90.00
#
_symmetry.space_group_name_H-M   'P 1'
#
loop_
_entity.id
_entity.type
_entity.pdbx_description
1 polymer ?
#
loop_
_entity_poly.entity_id
_entity_poly.type
_entity_poly.pdbx_seq_one_letter_code
_entity_poly.pdbx_strand_id
1 'polypeptide(L)'
;MNYLNETIESLNKKLKNKEITAEQLTQDTLAKIKELEPKLNAMITVIDDAKPAENLDFSNELAGIPIAVKDNIITNNVKTTAASHILYNYMPVYDATVVSKLKAAKMTIIGKTNMDEFAMGSSSENSYFGAPKNPWDLTKVTGGSSGGSAAAVAGGEVIAALGTDTGGSIRQ
;
A
#
# COMPACT_ATOMS: atom_id res chain seq x y z
N MET A 1 -6.03 -15.34 -2.21
CA MET A 1 -4.80 -15.47 -3.06
C MET A 1 -3.56 -15.40 -2.18
N ASN A 2 -2.46 -16.05 -2.53
CA ASN A 2 -1.19 -15.94 -1.79
C ASN A 2 -0.21 -15.07 -2.58
N TYR A 3 -0.13 -13.80 -2.23
CA TYR A 3 0.71 -12.83 -2.95
C TYR A 3 2.22 -13.09 -2.82
N LEU A 4 2.67 -13.84 -1.82
CA LEU A 4 4.10 -14.19 -1.69
C LEU A 4 4.61 -15.03 -2.88
N ASN A 5 3.71 -15.66 -3.63
CA ASN A 5 4.02 -16.49 -4.79
C ASN A 5 3.59 -15.85 -6.13
N GLU A 6 3.15 -14.59 -6.11
CA GLU A 6 2.67 -13.88 -7.30
C GLU A 6 3.62 -12.74 -7.66
N THR A 7 3.57 -12.34 -8.93
CA THR A 7 4.17 -11.09 -9.44
C THR A 7 3.10 -10.27 -10.14
N ILE A 8 3.35 -8.99 -10.36
CA ILE A 8 2.45 -8.14 -11.16
C ILE A 8 2.24 -8.77 -12.54
N GLU A 9 3.30 -9.29 -13.16
CA GLU A 9 3.23 -9.96 -14.47
C GLU A 9 2.33 -11.21 -14.42
N SER A 10 2.46 -12.05 -13.37
CA SER A 10 1.62 -13.25 -13.24
C SER A 10 0.14 -12.90 -13.04
N LEU A 11 -0.15 -11.87 -12.25
CA LEU A 11 -1.52 -11.37 -12.05
C LEU A 11 -2.09 -10.76 -13.34
N ASN A 12 -1.31 -9.97 -14.08
CA ASN A 12 -1.73 -9.42 -15.35
C ASN A 12 -2.05 -10.53 -16.37
N LYS A 13 -1.26 -11.61 -16.43
CA LYS A 13 -1.57 -12.78 -17.27
C LYS A 13 -2.92 -13.41 -16.88
N LYS A 14 -3.20 -13.58 -15.59
CA LYS A 14 -4.48 -14.10 -15.09
C LYS A 14 -5.65 -13.19 -15.45
N LEU A 15 -5.48 -11.87 -15.34
CA LEU A 15 -6.49 -10.87 -15.76
C LEU A 15 -6.75 -10.93 -17.26
N LYS A 16 -5.70 -11.00 -18.10
CA LYS A 16 -5.81 -11.16 -19.56
C LYS A 16 -6.56 -12.43 -19.96
N ASN A 17 -6.24 -13.53 -19.28
CA ASN A 17 -6.85 -14.84 -19.54
C ASN A 17 -8.25 -14.98 -18.94
N LYS A 18 -8.74 -13.95 -18.21
CA LYS A 18 -10.03 -13.97 -17.50
C LYS A 18 -10.12 -15.08 -16.44
N GLU A 19 -8.99 -15.51 -15.90
CA GLU A 19 -8.92 -16.45 -14.77
C GLU A 19 -9.35 -15.79 -13.47
N ILE A 20 -9.13 -14.49 -13.35
CA ILE A 20 -9.60 -13.63 -12.27
C ILE A 20 -10.11 -12.30 -12.85
N THR A 21 -10.97 -11.59 -12.13
CA THR A 21 -11.34 -10.20 -12.46
C THR A 21 -10.60 -9.21 -11.57
N ALA A 22 -10.50 -7.95 -12.02
CA ALA A 22 -9.89 -6.89 -11.21
C ALA A 22 -10.68 -6.63 -9.90
N GLU A 23 -12.01 -6.81 -9.94
CA GLU A 23 -12.86 -6.75 -8.76
C GLU A 23 -12.52 -7.85 -7.76
N GLN A 24 -12.41 -9.11 -8.21
CA GLN A 24 -12.01 -10.23 -7.37
C GLN A 24 -10.63 -10.00 -6.76
N LEU A 25 -9.65 -9.54 -7.57
CA LEU A 25 -8.31 -9.24 -7.11
C LEU A 25 -8.32 -8.14 -6.02
N THR A 26 -9.11 -7.08 -6.22
CA THR A 26 -9.26 -6.01 -5.22
C THR A 26 -9.90 -6.54 -3.93
N GLN A 27 -10.98 -7.31 -4.03
CA GLN A 27 -11.66 -7.89 -2.85
C GLN A 27 -10.76 -8.88 -2.11
N ASP A 28 -10.02 -9.73 -2.81
CA ASP A 28 -9.06 -10.66 -2.21
C ASP A 28 -7.95 -9.90 -1.46
N THR A 29 -7.48 -8.76 -2.02
CA THR A 29 -6.50 -7.89 -1.37
C THR A 29 -7.05 -7.28 -0.08
N LEU A 30 -8.26 -6.71 -0.11
CA LEU A 30 -8.90 -6.14 1.07
C LEU A 30 -9.15 -7.22 2.14
N ALA A 31 -9.54 -8.42 1.74
CA ALA A 31 -9.71 -9.54 2.66
C ALA A 31 -8.37 -9.95 3.31
N LYS A 32 -7.26 -9.95 2.57
CA LYS A 32 -5.92 -10.22 3.11
C LYS A 32 -5.47 -9.15 4.08
N ILE A 33 -5.67 -7.89 3.75
CA ILE A 33 -5.39 -6.79 4.68
C ILE A 33 -6.19 -7.00 5.98
N LYS A 34 -7.49 -7.23 5.90
CA LYS A 34 -8.34 -7.46 7.07
C LYS A 34 -7.88 -8.65 7.94
N GLU A 35 -7.34 -9.71 7.32
CA GLU A 35 -6.81 -10.89 8.01
C GLU A 35 -5.49 -10.59 8.75
N LEU A 36 -4.57 -9.84 8.12
CA LEU A 36 -3.18 -9.73 8.55
C LEU A 36 -2.89 -8.43 9.32
N GLU A 37 -3.59 -7.35 9.01
CA GLU A 37 -3.39 -6.02 9.59
C GLU A 37 -3.43 -5.99 11.13
N PRO A 38 -4.30 -6.77 11.82
CA PRO A 38 -4.29 -6.81 13.29
C PRO A 38 -2.96 -7.30 13.89
N LYS A 39 -2.13 -7.98 13.10
CA LYS A 39 -0.81 -8.48 13.51
C LYS A 39 0.32 -7.58 13.02
N LEU A 40 0.17 -6.97 11.85
CA LEU A 40 1.25 -6.25 11.16
C LEU A 40 1.23 -4.74 11.43
N ASN A 41 0.05 -4.14 11.64
CA ASN A 41 -0.10 -2.68 11.76
C ASN A 41 0.60 -1.94 10.60
N ALA A 42 0.54 -2.51 9.40
CA ALA A 42 1.25 -2.02 8.22
C ALA A 42 0.51 -0.88 7.50
N MET A 43 -0.81 -0.74 7.76
CA MET A 43 -1.67 0.27 7.14
C MET A 43 -2.12 1.31 8.18
N ILE A 44 -2.23 2.58 7.78
CA ILE A 44 -2.88 3.63 8.58
C ILE A 44 -4.33 3.83 8.14
N THR A 45 -4.56 3.75 6.83
CA THR A 45 -5.88 3.89 6.24
C THR A 45 -6.11 2.80 5.21
N VAL A 46 -7.20 2.08 5.32
CA VAL A 46 -7.68 1.13 4.32
C VAL A 46 -8.88 1.76 3.61
N ILE A 47 -8.94 1.63 2.29
CA ILE A 47 -10.08 2.09 1.46
C ILE A 47 -10.98 0.88 1.25
N ASP A 48 -11.86 0.61 2.22
CA ASP A 48 -12.69 -0.60 2.26
C ASP A 48 -13.64 -0.74 1.06
N ASP A 49 -13.98 0.37 0.42
CA ASP A 49 -14.83 0.45 -0.78
C ASP A 49 -14.02 0.67 -2.07
N ALA A 50 -12.71 0.42 -2.05
CA ALA A 50 -11.86 0.54 -3.23
C ALA A 50 -12.39 -0.30 -4.39
N LYS A 51 -12.43 0.31 -5.57
CA LYS A 51 -12.89 -0.34 -6.81
C LYS A 51 -11.87 -0.14 -7.91
N PRO A 52 -11.65 -1.15 -8.76
CA PRO A 52 -10.83 -0.97 -9.93
C PRO A 52 -11.45 0.08 -10.88
N ALA A 53 -10.60 0.70 -11.68
CA ALA A 53 -11.04 1.65 -12.70
C ALA A 53 -11.90 0.93 -13.76
N GLU A 54 -12.80 1.68 -14.39
CA GLU A 54 -13.56 1.19 -15.55
C GLU A 54 -12.68 1.09 -16.80
N ASN A 55 -13.12 0.29 -17.77
CA ASN A 55 -12.48 0.14 -19.08
C ASN A 55 -10.98 -0.16 -18.99
N LEU A 56 -10.64 -1.25 -18.26
CA LEU A 56 -9.28 -1.72 -18.12
C LEU A 56 -8.75 -2.29 -19.44
N ASP A 57 -7.58 -1.81 -19.85
CA ASP A 57 -6.79 -2.40 -20.94
C ASP A 57 -5.59 -3.16 -20.33
N PHE A 58 -5.68 -4.47 -20.31
CA PHE A 58 -4.64 -5.35 -19.76
C PHE A 58 -3.40 -5.48 -20.65
N SER A 59 -3.31 -4.76 -21.79
CA SER A 59 -2.03 -4.55 -22.47
C SER A 59 -1.07 -3.74 -21.60
N ASN A 60 -1.60 -2.86 -20.76
CA ASN A 60 -0.89 -2.24 -19.65
C ASN A 60 -0.84 -3.23 -18.46
N GLU A 61 0.36 -3.68 -18.12
CA GLU A 61 0.58 -4.68 -17.06
C GLU A 61 0.14 -4.23 -15.67
N LEU A 62 -0.02 -2.93 -15.45
CA LEU A 62 -0.43 -2.34 -14.17
C LEU A 62 -1.95 -2.19 -14.02
N ALA A 63 -2.69 -2.32 -15.13
CA ALA A 63 -4.14 -2.08 -15.11
C ALA A 63 -4.88 -3.08 -14.20
N GLY A 64 -5.66 -2.55 -13.26
CA GLY A 64 -6.43 -3.33 -12.30
C GLY A 64 -5.62 -3.95 -11.14
N ILE A 65 -4.31 -3.69 -11.08
CA ILE A 65 -3.47 -4.19 -9.99
C ILE A 65 -3.65 -3.32 -8.74
N PRO A 66 -3.98 -3.90 -7.57
CA PRO A 66 -4.06 -3.20 -6.31
C PRO A 66 -2.68 -2.74 -5.82
N ILE A 67 -2.61 -1.53 -5.26
CA ILE A 67 -1.39 -0.97 -4.69
C ILE A 67 -1.67 -0.18 -3.42
N ALA A 68 -0.81 -0.32 -2.42
CA ALA A 68 -0.78 0.55 -1.24
C ALA A 68 0.22 1.71 -1.44
N VAL A 69 -0.01 2.83 -0.77
CA VAL A 69 0.78 4.05 -0.93
C VAL A 69 1.20 4.57 0.43
N LYS A 70 2.49 4.88 0.61
CA LYS A 70 3.00 5.41 1.88
C LYS A 70 2.25 6.68 2.31
N ASP A 71 2.01 6.81 3.60
CA ASP A 71 1.10 7.83 4.12
C ASP A 71 1.63 9.27 4.10
N ASN A 72 2.86 9.51 3.63
CA ASN A 72 3.34 10.86 3.29
C ASN A 72 3.09 11.25 1.82
N ILE A 73 2.58 10.34 0.99
CA ILE A 73 2.28 10.61 -0.42
C ILE A 73 0.85 11.13 -0.53
N ILE A 74 0.70 12.40 -0.88
CA ILE A 74 -0.59 13.09 -0.98
C ILE A 74 -1.50 12.37 -1.98
N THR A 75 -2.69 11.98 -1.50
CA THR A 75 -3.70 11.26 -2.29
C THR A 75 -5.05 11.97 -2.15
N ASN A 76 -5.58 12.48 -3.24
CA ASN A 76 -6.83 13.24 -3.26
C ASN A 76 -7.98 12.47 -2.62
N ASN A 77 -8.70 13.11 -1.69
CA ASN A 77 -9.82 12.56 -0.94
C ASN A 77 -9.49 11.28 -0.14
N VAL A 78 -8.21 11.00 0.12
CA VAL A 78 -7.77 9.93 1.02
C VAL A 78 -6.95 10.53 2.14
N LYS A 79 -7.31 10.24 3.38
CA LYS A 79 -6.59 10.73 4.56
C LYS A 79 -5.09 10.50 4.40
N THR A 80 -4.29 11.53 4.63
CA THR A 80 -2.84 11.51 4.47
C THR A 80 -2.19 12.19 5.67
N THR A 81 -1.71 11.40 6.62
CA THR A 81 -1.33 11.90 7.95
C THR A 81 0.17 12.00 8.16
N ALA A 82 0.99 11.43 7.26
CA ALA A 82 2.42 11.26 7.47
C ALA A 82 2.75 10.61 8.83
N ALA A 83 1.88 9.69 9.28
CA ALA A 83 1.93 9.01 10.58
C ALA A 83 1.96 9.97 11.79
N SER A 84 1.43 11.18 11.65
CA SER A 84 1.45 12.22 12.68
C SER A 84 0.05 12.57 13.19
N HIS A 85 -0.05 12.80 14.50
CA HIS A 85 -1.26 13.37 15.10
C HIS A 85 -1.56 14.78 14.58
N ILE A 86 -0.55 15.56 14.20
CA ILE A 86 -0.71 16.92 13.66
C ILE A 86 -1.57 16.92 12.40
N LEU A 87 -1.40 15.88 11.54
CA LEU A 87 -2.14 15.73 10.29
C LEU A 87 -3.27 14.68 10.37
N TYR A 88 -3.66 14.28 11.59
CA TYR A 88 -4.61 13.17 11.81
C TYR A 88 -5.90 13.26 10.96
N ASN A 89 -6.40 14.48 10.74
CA ASN A 89 -7.63 14.74 9.98
C ASN A 89 -7.36 15.35 8.60
N TYR A 90 -6.11 15.39 8.14
CA TYR A 90 -5.80 16.01 6.87
C TYR A 90 -6.32 15.21 5.69
N MET A 91 -7.17 15.86 4.90
CA MET A 91 -7.76 15.31 3.67
C MET A 91 -7.27 16.14 2.48
N PRO A 92 -6.32 15.63 1.69
CA PRO A 92 -5.80 16.34 0.52
C PRO A 92 -6.86 16.58 -0.55
N VAL A 93 -6.74 17.71 -1.26
CA VAL A 93 -7.61 18.10 -2.37
C VAL A 93 -6.97 17.91 -3.75
N TYR A 94 -5.79 17.30 -3.81
CA TYR A 94 -5.08 16.98 -5.05
C TYR A 94 -4.21 15.73 -4.85
N ASP A 95 -3.77 15.15 -5.96
CA ASP A 95 -2.87 14.00 -5.96
C ASP A 95 -1.40 14.43 -6.13
N ALA A 96 -0.50 13.75 -5.46
CA ALA A 96 0.92 13.79 -5.81
C ALA A 96 1.12 13.27 -7.25
N THR A 97 2.16 13.72 -7.94
CA THR A 97 2.45 13.30 -9.32
C THR A 97 2.50 11.79 -9.48
N VAL A 98 3.11 11.08 -8.52
CA VAL A 98 3.18 9.62 -8.57
C VAL A 98 1.80 8.98 -8.46
N VAL A 99 0.90 9.52 -7.63
CA VAL A 99 -0.49 9.02 -7.50
C VAL A 99 -1.27 9.25 -8.80
N SER A 100 -1.11 10.42 -9.42
CA SER A 100 -1.70 10.70 -10.73
C SER A 100 -1.22 9.70 -11.80
N LYS A 101 0.07 9.31 -11.77
CA LYS A 101 0.63 8.30 -12.68
C LYS A 101 0.06 6.90 -12.40
N LEU A 102 -0.10 6.50 -11.14
CA LEU A 102 -0.74 5.23 -10.79
C LEU A 102 -2.19 5.17 -11.28
N LYS A 103 -2.96 6.25 -11.07
CA LYS A 103 -4.34 6.37 -11.56
C LYS A 103 -4.41 6.34 -13.10
N ALA A 104 -3.48 7.03 -13.78
CA ALA A 104 -3.39 6.98 -15.25
C ALA A 104 -3.05 5.57 -15.75
N ALA A 105 -2.23 4.82 -15.02
CA ALA A 105 -1.93 3.42 -15.29
C ALA A 105 -3.09 2.46 -14.89
N LYS A 106 -4.22 3.00 -14.38
CA LYS A 106 -5.39 2.23 -13.95
C LYS A 106 -5.09 1.25 -12.80
N MET A 107 -4.10 1.54 -11.96
CA MET A 107 -3.90 0.81 -10.70
C MET A 107 -4.99 1.18 -9.68
N THR A 108 -5.33 0.24 -8.81
CA THR A 108 -6.32 0.43 -7.75
C THR A 108 -5.61 0.77 -6.44
N ILE A 109 -5.72 2.02 -5.98
CA ILE A 109 -5.16 2.41 -4.67
C ILE A 109 -6.08 1.88 -3.58
N ILE A 110 -5.52 1.05 -2.68
CA ILE A 110 -6.29 0.33 -1.65
C ILE A 110 -6.06 0.86 -0.23
N GLY A 111 -5.10 1.76 -0.04
CA GLY A 111 -4.86 2.34 1.28
C GLY A 111 -3.53 3.04 1.41
N LYS A 112 -3.28 3.51 2.64
CA LYS A 112 -2.09 4.27 3.03
C LYS A 112 -1.30 3.47 4.06
N THR A 113 0.00 3.26 3.77
CA THR A 113 0.87 2.44 4.62
C THR A 113 1.52 3.24 5.73
N ASN A 114 1.76 2.56 6.85
CA ASN A 114 2.39 3.10 8.04
C ASN A 114 3.87 3.44 7.81
N MET A 115 4.40 4.34 8.64
CA MET A 115 5.72 4.92 8.44
C MET A 115 6.23 5.60 9.71
N ASP A 116 7.51 5.97 9.75
CA ASP A 116 7.99 6.94 10.74
C ASP A 116 7.30 8.31 10.53
N GLU A 117 6.99 8.98 11.65
CA GLU A 117 6.35 10.30 11.63
C GLU A 117 7.13 11.29 10.76
N PHE A 118 6.44 11.93 9.80
CA PHE A 118 7.03 12.84 8.79
C PHE A 118 8.20 12.25 7.99
N ALA A 119 8.30 10.93 7.89
CA ALA A 119 9.40 10.21 7.25
C ALA A 119 10.77 10.45 7.94
N MET A 120 10.76 10.87 9.20
CA MET A 120 11.95 11.17 10.02
C MET A 120 12.22 10.02 10.98
N GLY A 121 12.86 8.96 10.47
CA GLY A 121 13.22 7.77 11.23
C GLY A 121 13.71 6.65 10.32
N SER A 122 14.10 5.54 10.93
CA SER A 122 14.67 4.37 10.24
C SER A 122 14.15 3.03 10.76
N SER A 123 13.14 3.05 11.65
CA SER A 123 12.59 1.84 12.28
C SER A 123 11.06 1.78 12.26
N SER A 124 10.40 2.88 11.91
CA SER A 124 8.94 3.09 11.95
C SER A 124 8.31 2.97 13.34
N GLU A 125 9.13 3.05 14.41
CA GLU A 125 8.67 2.95 15.81
C GLU A 125 7.99 4.22 16.33
N ASN A 126 8.26 5.38 15.72
CA ASN A 126 7.73 6.68 16.16
C ASN A 126 6.39 7.05 15.52
N SER A 127 5.76 6.14 14.76
CA SER A 127 4.43 6.37 14.21
C SER A 127 3.41 6.65 15.31
N TYR A 128 2.58 7.70 15.14
CA TYR A 128 1.46 7.98 16.03
C TYR A 128 0.46 6.81 16.11
N PHE A 129 0.35 6.01 15.05
CA PHE A 129 -0.55 4.86 14.96
C PHE A 129 0.05 3.56 15.50
N GLY A 130 1.22 3.64 16.14
CA GLY A 130 1.99 2.50 16.60
C GLY A 130 2.92 1.93 15.52
N ALA A 131 3.92 1.17 15.96
CA ALA A 131 4.92 0.60 15.06
C ALA A 131 4.36 -0.54 14.19
N PRO A 132 4.60 -0.53 12.88
CA PRO A 132 4.36 -1.71 12.06
C PRO A 132 5.29 -2.85 12.50
N LYS A 133 4.87 -4.09 12.28
CA LYS A 133 5.61 -5.29 12.71
C LYS A 133 6.29 -5.96 11.53
N ASN A 134 7.50 -6.47 11.78
CA ASN A 134 8.22 -7.25 10.79
C ASN A 134 7.52 -8.62 10.59
N PRO A 135 7.01 -8.95 9.40
CA PRO A 135 6.27 -10.19 9.19
C PRO A 135 7.12 -11.47 9.34
N TRP A 136 8.46 -11.36 9.24
CA TRP A 136 9.37 -12.48 9.46
C TRP A 136 9.61 -12.79 10.95
N ASP A 137 9.55 -11.73 11.79
CA ASP A 137 9.68 -11.83 13.24
C ASP A 137 8.98 -10.63 13.88
N LEU A 138 7.80 -10.85 14.42
CA LEU A 138 6.94 -9.79 14.99
C LEU A 138 7.58 -9.05 16.18
N THR A 139 8.71 -9.53 16.70
CA THR A 139 9.48 -8.86 17.76
C THR A 139 10.50 -7.86 17.22
N LYS A 140 10.70 -7.82 15.91
CA LYS A 140 11.67 -6.97 15.23
C LYS A 140 11.00 -5.78 14.56
N VAL A 141 11.81 -4.73 14.35
CA VAL A 141 11.40 -3.57 13.56
C VAL A 141 11.30 -3.92 12.08
N THR A 142 10.52 -3.14 11.34
CA THR A 142 10.36 -3.28 9.89
C THR A 142 11.46 -2.58 9.10
N GLY A 143 12.30 -1.79 9.81
CA GLY A 143 13.03 -0.71 9.14
C GLY A 143 12.13 0.49 8.86
N GLY A 144 12.65 1.50 8.25
CA GLY A 144 11.91 2.73 7.96
C GLY A 144 12.73 3.78 7.19
N SER A 145 12.05 4.80 6.85
CA SER A 145 10.70 5.27 7.25
C SER A 145 9.55 4.62 6.49
N SER A 146 9.76 3.76 5.48
CA SER A 146 8.70 3.09 4.71
C SER A 146 8.36 1.70 5.26
N GLY A 147 8.39 1.53 6.60
CA GLY A 147 8.24 0.23 7.25
C GLY A 147 6.92 -0.46 6.98
N GLY A 148 5.81 0.28 6.99
CA GLY A 148 4.50 -0.27 6.64
C GLY A 148 4.42 -0.75 5.20
N SER A 149 5.02 -0.02 4.25
CA SER A 149 5.07 -0.46 2.83
C SER A 149 5.84 -1.77 2.68
N ALA A 150 6.97 -1.91 3.38
CA ALA A 150 7.76 -3.13 3.38
C ALA A 150 7.01 -4.29 4.06
N ALA A 151 6.40 -4.04 5.22
CA ALA A 151 5.65 -5.05 5.96
C ALA A 151 4.43 -5.57 5.20
N ALA A 152 3.66 -4.68 4.57
CA ALA A 152 2.48 -5.04 3.80
C ALA A 152 2.82 -5.98 2.62
N VAL A 153 3.92 -5.71 1.92
CA VAL A 153 4.37 -6.56 0.81
C VAL A 153 4.98 -7.87 1.33
N ALA A 154 5.92 -7.80 2.28
CA ALA A 154 6.58 -8.98 2.83
C ALA A 154 5.63 -9.90 3.59
N GLY A 155 4.58 -9.35 4.20
CA GLY A 155 3.53 -10.11 4.89
C GLY A 155 2.48 -10.69 3.95
N GLY A 156 2.45 -10.27 2.68
CA GLY A 156 1.47 -10.73 1.69
C GLY A 156 0.09 -10.09 1.81
N GLU A 157 -0.02 -8.92 2.42
CA GLU A 157 -1.24 -8.12 2.40
C GLU A 157 -1.51 -7.55 1.01
N VAL A 158 -0.47 -7.10 0.35
CA VAL A 158 -0.53 -6.48 -0.97
C VAL A 158 0.56 -7.01 -1.88
N ILE A 159 0.35 -6.94 -3.18
CA ILE A 159 1.36 -7.33 -4.17
C ILE A 159 2.44 -6.26 -4.35
N ALA A 160 2.10 -5.00 -4.15
CA ALA A 160 3.01 -3.87 -4.32
C ALA A 160 2.63 -2.71 -3.41
N ALA A 161 3.62 -1.95 -2.98
CA ALA A 161 3.43 -0.71 -2.24
C ALA A 161 4.46 0.34 -2.66
N LEU A 162 4.06 1.62 -2.61
CA LEU A 162 4.99 2.72 -2.75
C LEU A 162 5.54 3.14 -1.39
N GLY A 163 6.85 3.33 -1.34
CA GLY A 163 7.57 4.04 -0.29
C GLY A 163 8.18 5.34 -0.79
N THR A 164 8.90 6.03 0.09
CA THR A 164 9.75 7.18 -0.24
C THR A 164 11.14 6.96 0.35
N ASP A 165 12.16 7.38 -0.36
CA ASP A 165 13.56 7.22 0.08
C ASP A 165 14.34 8.51 -0.13
N THR A 166 14.91 9.05 0.94
CA THR A 166 15.82 10.18 0.89
C THR A 166 17.20 9.74 1.41
N GLY A 167 17.26 9.22 2.63
CA GLY A 167 18.48 8.76 3.28
C GLY A 167 18.52 7.25 3.54
N GLY A 168 17.68 6.45 2.86
CA GLY A 168 17.60 5.00 3.06
C GLY A 168 16.19 4.47 3.36
N SER A 169 15.17 5.34 3.36
CA SER A 169 13.83 5.00 3.87
C SER A 169 13.03 3.92 3.11
N ILE A 170 13.57 3.33 2.07
CA ILE A 170 13.11 2.08 1.41
C ILE A 170 14.14 0.98 1.59
N ARG A 171 15.42 1.33 1.54
CA ARG A 171 16.57 0.41 1.54
C ARG A 171 16.97 -0.07 2.93
N GLN A 172 16.52 0.62 3.94
CA GLN A 172 16.78 0.35 5.36
C GLN A 172 16.03 -0.90 5.83
#